data_3f63ce371ae0450543636b9a48053a1f
#
_entry.id   3f63ce371ae0450543636b9a48053a1f
#
_cell.length_a   1.000
_cell.length_b   1.000
_cell.length_c   1.000
_cell.angle_alpha   90.00
_cell.angle_beta   90.00
_cell.angle_gamma   90.00
#
_symmetry.space_group_name_H-M   'P 1'
#
loop_
_entity.id
_entity.type
_entity.pdbx_description
1 polymer ?
#
loop_
_entity_poly.entity_id
_entity_poly.type
_entity_poly.pdbx_seq_one_letter_code
_entity_poly.pdbx_strand_id
1 'polypeptide(L)'
;MRSALVLCLLALALSACGAAAPRDSAEDFSGDERTVAAAVEGMEEAARENNSDRLCTKLLTKELLAAVKEEGINCVTAVRDAFKDASVKDLTVDDVSISGDTAKVEVTSGAGSNEKTDTLELEKAGANWRISGLSS
;
A
#
# COMPACT_ATOMS: atom_id res chain seq x y z
N MET A 1 -5.66 -51.92 43.60
CA MET A 1 -4.29 -51.70 43.13
C MET A 1 -4.29 -51.23 41.70
N ARG A 2 -3.61 -50.14 41.52
CA ARG A 2 -3.18 -49.51 40.25
C ARG A 2 -4.24 -48.81 39.44
N SER A 3 -4.36 -47.61 39.85
CA SER A 3 -4.63 -46.37 39.14
C SER A 3 -4.04 -46.37 37.75
N ALA A 4 -4.88 -46.14 36.76
CA ALA A 4 -4.45 -45.61 35.48
C ALA A 4 -5.23 -44.32 35.23
N LEU A 5 -4.59 -43.24 35.59
CA LEU A 5 -5.00 -41.88 35.29
C LEU A 5 -4.85 -41.66 33.80
N VAL A 6 -5.93 -41.72 33.06
CA VAL A 6 -5.94 -41.29 31.66
C VAL A 6 -6.17 -39.79 31.65
N LEU A 7 -5.06 -39.08 31.52
CA LEU A 7 -5.08 -37.64 31.31
C LEU A 7 -5.51 -37.38 29.86
N CYS A 8 -6.81 -37.09 29.68
CA CYS A 8 -7.30 -36.51 28.40
C CYS A 8 -6.80 -35.09 28.29
N LEU A 9 -5.67 -34.91 27.58
CA LEU A 9 -5.25 -33.64 27.05
C LEU A 9 -6.21 -33.24 25.94
N LEU A 10 -7.21 -32.44 26.30
CA LEU A 10 -8.00 -31.67 25.33
C LEU A 10 -7.07 -30.62 24.71
N ALA A 11 -6.54 -30.94 23.55
CA ALA A 11 -5.94 -29.94 22.68
C ALA A 11 -7.07 -29.05 22.14
N LEU A 12 -7.30 -27.90 22.76
CA LEU A 12 -8.07 -26.82 22.19
C LEU A 12 -7.27 -26.29 20.99
N ALA A 13 -7.62 -26.76 19.78
CA ALA A 13 -7.24 -26.10 18.56
C ALA A 13 -8.00 -24.77 18.51
N LEU A 14 -7.38 -23.71 18.98
CA LEU A 14 -7.78 -22.34 18.67
C LEU A 14 -7.53 -22.15 17.17
N SER A 15 -8.58 -22.42 16.37
CA SER A 15 -8.64 -21.92 15.01
C SER A 15 -8.74 -20.41 15.10
N ALA A 16 -7.59 -19.74 15.17
CA ALA A 16 -7.50 -18.33 14.90
C ALA A 16 -7.92 -18.14 13.44
N CYS A 17 -9.16 -17.75 13.19
CA CYS A 17 -9.54 -17.04 11.98
C CYS A 17 -8.77 -15.71 12.01
N GLY A 18 -7.52 -15.76 11.65
CA GLY A 18 -6.72 -14.57 11.39
C GLY A 18 -7.28 -13.93 10.13
N ALA A 19 -8.02 -12.84 10.28
CA ALA A 19 -8.06 -11.86 9.22
C ALA A 19 -6.59 -11.57 8.89
N ALA A 20 -6.16 -11.83 7.65
CA ALA A 20 -4.80 -11.55 7.24
C ALA A 20 -4.51 -10.08 7.57
N ALA A 21 -3.55 -9.84 8.45
CA ALA A 21 -3.10 -8.48 8.72
C ALA A 21 -2.61 -7.89 7.38
N PRO A 22 -2.83 -6.58 7.15
CA PRO A 22 -2.26 -5.92 5.99
C PRO A 22 -0.78 -6.24 5.93
N ARG A 23 -0.32 -6.66 4.75
CA ARG A 23 1.08 -7.00 4.55
C ARG A 23 1.87 -5.70 4.50
N ASP A 24 2.77 -5.49 5.45
CA ASP A 24 3.77 -4.44 5.38
C ASP A 24 4.88 -4.92 4.43
N SER A 25 4.71 -4.63 3.13
CA SER A 25 5.66 -5.04 2.09
C SER A 25 6.95 -4.21 2.12
N ALA A 26 6.96 -3.04 2.76
CA ALA A 26 8.17 -2.24 2.92
C ALA A 26 9.21 -2.92 3.80
N GLU A 27 8.81 -3.84 4.67
CA GLU A 27 9.74 -4.62 5.49
C GLU A 27 10.65 -5.56 4.67
N ASP A 28 10.22 -5.92 3.47
CA ASP A 28 11.00 -6.77 2.56
C ASP A 28 12.17 -6.02 1.90
N PHE A 29 12.18 -4.68 1.99
CA PHE A 29 13.19 -3.79 1.43
C PHE A 29 14.11 -3.19 2.49
N SER A 30 15.22 -2.62 2.07
CA SER A 30 16.21 -1.98 2.95
C SER A 30 16.66 -0.60 2.41
N GLY A 31 17.22 0.24 3.28
CA GLY A 31 17.76 1.54 2.88
C GLY A 31 16.74 2.45 2.20
N ASP A 32 17.14 3.08 1.09
CA ASP A 32 16.29 4.00 0.34
C ASP A 32 15.09 3.30 -0.32
N GLU A 33 15.24 2.05 -0.75
CA GLU A 33 14.13 1.26 -1.31
C GLU A 33 13.00 1.09 -0.29
N ARG A 34 13.33 0.85 0.97
CA ARG A 34 12.34 0.78 2.05
C ARG A 34 11.59 2.09 2.23
N THR A 35 12.25 3.23 2.10
CA THR A 35 11.59 4.55 2.21
C THR A 35 10.67 4.84 1.03
N VAL A 36 11.01 4.35 -0.16
CA VAL A 36 10.16 4.41 -1.35
C VAL A 36 8.94 3.50 -1.17
N ALA A 37 9.14 2.25 -0.78
CA ALA A 37 8.05 1.30 -0.52
C ALA A 37 7.08 1.83 0.55
N ALA A 38 7.60 2.40 1.64
CA ALA A 38 6.78 3.01 2.69
C ALA A 38 5.93 4.19 2.20
N ALA A 39 6.37 4.93 1.17
CA ALA A 39 5.55 5.99 0.57
C ALA A 39 4.33 5.41 -0.18
N VAL A 40 4.49 4.25 -0.83
CA VAL A 40 3.39 3.52 -1.48
C VAL A 40 2.44 2.93 -0.45
N GLU A 41 2.95 2.36 0.63
CA GLU A 41 2.11 1.88 1.74
C GLU A 41 1.32 3.00 2.40
N GLY A 42 1.90 4.21 2.46
CA GLY A 42 1.19 5.40 2.91
C GLY A 42 -0.03 5.73 2.02
N MET A 43 0.01 5.42 0.73
CA MET A 43 -1.14 5.55 -0.18
C MET A 43 -2.21 4.51 0.16
N GLU A 44 -1.82 3.25 0.35
CA GLU A 44 -2.73 2.18 0.76
C GLU A 44 -3.42 2.50 2.09
N GLU A 45 -2.65 2.94 3.08
CA GLU A 45 -3.17 3.35 4.38
C GLU A 45 -4.17 4.51 4.25
N ALA A 46 -3.84 5.54 3.44
CA ALA A 46 -4.75 6.64 3.16
C ALA A 46 -6.06 6.16 2.51
N ALA A 47 -5.98 5.15 1.62
CA ALA A 47 -7.15 4.53 1.00
C ALA A 47 -8.00 3.76 2.02
N ARG A 48 -7.40 3.01 2.92
CA ARG A 48 -8.11 2.28 4.00
C ARG A 48 -8.80 3.22 4.96
N GLU A 49 -8.17 4.35 5.28
CA GLU A 49 -8.72 5.40 6.14
C GLU A 49 -9.72 6.31 5.41
N ASN A 50 -9.91 6.16 4.10
CA ASN A 50 -10.64 7.08 3.22
C ASN A 50 -10.14 8.54 3.35
N ASN A 51 -8.83 8.71 3.56
CA ASN A 51 -8.17 9.98 3.79
C ASN A 51 -7.61 10.58 2.48
N SER A 52 -8.51 11.04 1.62
CA SER A 52 -8.17 11.66 0.33
C SER A 52 -7.36 12.95 0.47
N ASP A 53 -7.57 13.71 1.55
CA ASP A 53 -6.79 14.91 1.83
C ASP A 53 -5.31 14.58 2.07
N ARG A 54 -5.02 13.52 2.83
CA ARG A 54 -3.65 13.05 3.07
C ARG A 54 -2.96 12.66 1.76
N LEU A 55 -3.63 11.90 0.90
CA LEU A 55 -3.07 11.55 -0.40
C LEU A 55 -2.73 12.80 -1.21
N CYS A 56 -3.68 13.69 -1.42
CA CYS A 56 -3.51 14.89 -2.24
C CYS A 56 -2.45 15.85 -1.67
N THR A 57 -2.36 16.02 -0.36
CA THR A 57 -1.47 17.04 0.24
C THR A 57 -0.10 16.53 0.63
N LYS A 58 0.04 15.24 0.92
CA LYS A 58 1.28 14.66 1.49
C LYS A 58 1.96 13.64 0.60
N LEU A 59 1.21 12.89 -0.19
CA LEU A 59 1.73 11.73 -0.91
C LEU A 59 1.92 11.98 -2.41
N LEU A 60 1.22 12.95 -3.01
CA LEU A 60 1.41 13.32 -4.41
C LEU A 60 2.43 14.45 -4.55
N THR A 61 3.12 14.50 -5.71
CA THR A 61 3.97 15.66 -6.06
C THR A 61 3.11 16.89 -6.36
N LYS A 62 3.72 18.07 -6.22
CA LYS A 62 3.04 19.33 -6.56
C LYS A 62 2.72 19.44 -8.04
N GLU A 63 3.58 18.88 -8.86
CA GLU A 63 3.49 18.85 -10.31
C GLU A 63 2.28 18.02 -10.75
N LEU A 64 2.12 16.82 -10.16
CA LEU A 64 0.95 15.98 -10.43
C LEU A 64 -0.34 16.66 -9.97
N LEU A 65 -0.34 17.29 -8.81
CA LEU A 65 -1.49 18.07 -8.32
C LEU A 65 -1.83 19.23 -9.24
N ALA A 66 -0.83 19.94 -9.78
CA ALA A 66 -1.05 21.03 -10.71
C ALA A 66 -1.66 20.52 -12.02
N ALA A 67 -1.14 19.43 -12.58
CA ALA A 67 -1.68 18.81 -13.80
C ALA A 67 -3.15 18.39 -13.63
N VAL A 68 -3.48 17.71 -12.53
CA VAL A 68 -4.86 17.32 -12.20
C VAL A 68 -5.78 18.54 -12.11
N LYS A 69 -5.30 19.63 -11.52
CA LYS A 69 -6.06 20.89 -11.41
C LYS A 69 -6.28 21.58 -12.75
N GLU A 70 -5.27 21.55 -13.65
CA GLU A 70 -5.36 22.11 -15.00
C GLU A 70 -6.43 21.40 -15.83
N GLU A 71 -6.64 20.11 -15.61
CA GLU A 71 -7.74 19.33 -16.20
C GLU A 71 -9.11 19.65 -15.60
N GLY A 72 -9.18 20.55 -14.63
CA GLY A 72 -10.43 20.92 -13.95
C GLY A 72 -10.90 19.88 -12.92
N ILE A 73 -10.04 18.95 -12.54
CA ILE A 73 -10.33 17.86 -11.61
C ILE A 73 -10.00 18.32 -10.17
N ASN A 74 -10.93 18.11 -9.25
CA ASN A 74 -10.66 18.27 -7.83
C ASN A 74 -10.01 16.98 -7.29
N CYS A 75 -8.74 17.05 -6.88
CA CYS A 75 -7.97 15.89 -6.40
C CYS A 75 -8.70 15.14 -5.28
N VAL A 76 -9.15 15.82 -4.26
CA VAL A 76 -9.81 15.19 -3.09
C VAL A 76 -11.07 14.43 -3.50
N THR A 77 -11.84 15.00 -4.42
CA THR A 77 -13.06 14.34 -4.92
C THR A 77 -12.73 13.12 -5.78
N ALA A 78 -11.78 13.26 -6.70
CA ALA A 78 -11.36 12.16 -7.57
C ALA A 78 -10.75 11.01 -6.77
N VAL A 79 -9.89 11.30 -5.80
CA VAL A 79 -9.26 10.31 -4.92
C VAL A 79 -10.30 9.63 -4.03
N ARG A 80 -11.26 10.38 -3.51
CA ARG A 80 -12.36 9.80 -2.72
C ARG A 80 -13.21 8.82 -3.54
N ASP A 81 -13.42 9.12 -4.82
CA ASP A 81 -14.13 8.21 -5.71
C ASP A 81 -13.29 6.97 -6.03
N ALA A 82 -11.98 7.13 -6.26
CA ALA A 82 -11.07 6.01 -6.44
C ALA A 82 -10.97 5.10 -5.20
N PHE A 83 -11.05 5.65 -3.99
CA PHE A 83 -11.03 4.88 -2.75
C PHE A 83 -12.28 4.02 -2.50
N LYS A 84 -13.31 4.15 -3.33
CA LYS A 84 -14.45 3.22 -3.35
C LYS A 84 -14.08 1.88 -3.96
N ASP A 85 -13.03 1.85 -4.80
CA ASP A 85 -12.48 0.60 -5.31
C ASP A 85 -11.71 -0.14 -4.21
N ALA A 86 -12.10 -1.37 -3.94
CA ALA A 86 -11.47 -2.19 -2.91
C ALA A 86 -10.01 -2.53 -3.24
N SER A 87 -9.64 -2.57 -4.53
CA SER A 87 -8.30 -2.96 -4.97
C SER A 87 -7.21 -2.01 -4.49
N VAL A 88 -7.50 -0.70 -4.39
CA VAL A 88 -6.52 0.30 -3.88
C VAL A 88 -6.24 0.19 -2.38
N LYS A 89 -7.02 -0.62 -1.68
CA LYS A 89 -6.87 -0.91 -0.24
C LYS A 89 -6.10 -2.21 0.04
N ASP A 90 -5.66 -2.86 -1.01
CA ASP A 90 -4.93 -4.13 -0.96
C ASP A 90 -3.80 -4.07 -1.99
N LEU A 91 -2.75 -3.33 -1.63
CA LEU A 91 -1.56 -3.14 -2.44
C LEU A 91 -0.40 -3.95 -1.85
N THR A 92 0.40 -4.53 -2.73
CA THR A 92 1.67 -5.15 -2.38
C THR A 92 2.75 -4.49 -3.23
N VAL A 93 3.84 -4.06 -2.61
CA VAL A 93 5.04 -3.61 -3.32
C VAL A 93 5.85 -4.83 -3.72
N ASP A 94 6.03 -5.05 -5.00
CA ASP A 94 6.74 -6.22 -5.54
C ASP A 94 8.20 -5.92 -5.86
N ASP A 95 8.47 -4.73 -6.43
CA ASP A 95 9.83 -4.31 -6.78
C ASP A 95 9.99 -2.78 -6.65
N VAL A 96 11.21 -2.36 -6.31
CA VAL A 96 11.60 -0.94 -6.20
C VAL A 96 12.88 -0.73 -6.98
N SER A 97 12.86 0.21 -7.91
CA SER A 97 14.03 0.61 -8.69
C SER A 97 14.25 2.12 -8.55
N ILE A 98 15.41 2.53 -8.00
CA ILE A 98 15.75 3.93 -7.75
C ILE A 98 16.82 4.39 -8.74
N SER A 99 16.62 5.56 -9.32
CA SER A 99 17.59 6.25 -10.19
C SER A 99 17.68 7.72 -9.77
N GLY A 100 18.68 8.07 -8.97
CA GLY A 100 18.83 9.42 -8.43
C GLY A 100 17.65 9.83 -7.55
N ASP A 101 16.95 10.88 -7.95
CA ASP A 101 15.80 11.42 -7.23
C ASP A 101 14.44 10.88 -7.75
N THR A 102 14.47 9.85 -8.59
CA THR A 102 13.28 9.19 -9.13
C THR A 102 13.26 7.71 -8.76
N ALA A 103 12.09 7.14 -8.63
CA ALA A 103 11.89 5.72 -8.38
C ALA A 103 10.73 5.19 -9.20
N LYS A 104 10.83 3.90 -9.57
CA LYS A 104 9.74 3.11 -10.13
C LYS A 104 9.44 1.99 -9.16
N VAL A 105 8.17 1.81 -8.89
CA VAL A 105 7.69 0.80 -7.95
C VAL A 105 6.64 -0.05 -8.65
N GLU A 106 6.94 -1.33 -8.79
CA GLU A 106 5.95 -2.29 -9.24
C GLU A 106 5.05 -2.67 -8.06
N VAL A 107 3.76 -2.58 -8.28
CA VAL A 107 2.76 -2.89 -7.26
C VAL A 107 1.71 -3.83 -7.83
N THR A 108 1.31 -4.78 -7.02
CA THR A 108 0.15 -5.63 -7.28
C THR A 108 -1.02 -5.16 -6.42
N SER A 109 -2.18 -4.98 -7.03
CA SER A 109 -3.42 -4.59 -6.38
C SER A 109 -4.52 -5.61 -6.57
N GLY A 110 -5.39 -5.76 -5.56
CA GLY A 110 -6.47 -6.75 -5.57
C GLY A 110 -6.01 -8.16 -5.23
N ALA A 111 -6.88 -9.14 -5.46
CA ALA A 111 -6.61 -10.54 -5.13
C ALA A 111 -7.23 -11.50 -6.15
N GLY A 112 -6.59 -12.65 -6.35
CA GLY A 112 -7.08 -13.74 -7.19
C GLY A 112 -7.24 -13.32 -8.66
N SER A 113 -8.41 -13.56 -9.25
CA SER A 113 -8.69 -13.24 -10.66
C SER A 113 -8.79 -11.74 -10.97
N ASN A 114 -8.85 -10.88 -9.96
CA ASN A 114 -8.92 -9.42 -10.08
C ASN A 114 -7.59 -8.74 -9.77
N GLU A 115 -6.52 -9.51 -9.65
CA GLU A 115 -5.17 -9.01 -9.43
C GLU A 115 -4.67 -8.23 -10.64
N LYS A 116 -4.11 -7.06 -10.41
CA LYS A 116 -3.51 -6.17 -11.41
C LYS A 116 -2.15 -5.72 -10.95
N THR A 117 -1.20 -5.70 -11.87
CA THR A 117 0.13 -5.14 -11.65
C THR A 117 0.23 -3.81 -12.38
N ASP A 118 0.64 -2.78 -11.66
CA ASP A 118 0.87 -1.43 -12.16
C ASP A 118 2.25 -0.94 -11.72
N THR A 119 2.82 0.04 -12.42
CA THR A 119 4.07 0.69 -12.03
C THR A 119 3.79 2.13 -11.60
N LEU A 120 4.11 2.44 -10.35
CA LEU A 120 4.07 3.79 -9.83
C LEU A 120 5.40 4.50 -10.07
N GLU A 121 5.36 5.77 -10.41
CA GLU A 121 6.53 6.65 -10.45
C GLU A 121 6.52 7.55 -9.22
N LEU A 122 7.68 7.67 -8.58
CA LEU A 122 7.88 8.52 -7.42
C LEU A 122 9.06 9.46 -7.63
N GLU A 123 9.00 10.61 -6.99
CA GLU A 123 10.07 11.60 -6.96
C GLU A 123 10.39 11.99 -5.53
N LYS A 124 11.68 12.25 -5.30
CA LYS A 124 12.18 12.70 -4.01
C LYS A 124 11.84 14.18 -3.78
N ALA A 125 11.12 14.44 -2.72
CA ALA A 125 10.74 15.80 -2.31
C ALA A 125 11.33 16.08 -0.91
N GLY A 126 12.54 16.59 -0.88
CA GLY A 126 13.33 16.74 0.36
C GLY A 126 13.72 15.37 0.92
N ALA A 127 13.30 15.06 2.14
CA ALA A 127 13.56 13.78 2.80
C ALA A 127 12.48 12.71 2.48
N ASN A 128 11.43 13.07 1.75
CA ASN A 128 10.30 12.18 1.50
C ASN A 128 10.21 11.81 0.01
N TRP A 129 9.62 10.66 -0.28
CA TRP A 129 9.21 10.27 -1.60
C TRP A 129 7.74 10.57 -1.82
N ARG A 130 7.38 11.03 -3.03
CA ARG A 130 6.01 11.36 -3.41
C ARG A 130 5.68 10.75 -4.76
N ILE A 131 4.45 10.35 -4.93
CA ILE A 131 3.93 9.78 -6.17
C ILE A 131 3.85 10.90 -7.21
N SER A 132 4.53 10.71 -8.33
CA SER A 132 4.56 11.64 -9.47
C SER A 132 3.70 11.16 -10.65
N GLY A 133 3.35 9.89 -10.71
CA GLY A 133 2.54 9.34 -11.79
C GLY A 133 2.39 7.84 -11.77
N LEU A 134 1.79 7.37 -12.85
CA LEU A 134 1.70 5.97 -13.25
C LEU A 134 2.50 5.79 -14.53
N SER A 135 3.34 4.78 -14.58
CA SER A 135 4.01 4.33 -15.81
C SER A 135 3.10 3.32 -16.52
N SER A 136 2.81 3.54 -17.74
CA SER A 136 2.08 2.61 -18.61
C SER A 136 3.04 1.79 -19.48
#